data_5aa99c4822c42b66b9f44394a0713eec
#
_entry.id   5aa99c4822c42b66b9f44394a0713eec
#
_cell.length_a   1.000
_cell.length_b   1.000
_cell.length_c   1.000
_cell.angle_alpha   90.00
_cell.angle_beta   90.00
_cell.angle_gamma   90.00
#
_symmetry.space_group_name_H-M   'P 1'
#
loop_
_entity.id
_entity.type
_entity.pdbx_description
1 polymer ?
#
loop_
_entity_poly.entity_id
_entity_poly.type
_entity_poly.pdbx_seq_one_letter_code
_entity_poly.pdbx_strand_id
1 'polypeptide(L)'
;METAKQTALMEQPEILELFRVLEGNGLEKEQKEVESLVKYLDGMEIQFGQVLEELRDVKEQLSQIQDSGVKASVLRITEQAGGKVQEAGEKIHTVRKNLIQSAKNAVQTFRGKGKDALRKAVSSMKIPSALARIQEGLHGTVECMNRQADKMAVLNSELHAAGDHIKNAGRIFRGKELEKVETQAVDKGITVKIRKSFLALSGRLSSMEQTTDNVRKRLEQFAQKGNKKPSVKGELKKLKEEKKMVPQLPVPVKQQTRE
;
A
#
# COMPACT_ATOMS: atom_id res chain seq x y z
N MET A 1 -19.19 3.07 -14.29
CA MET A 1 -17.97 2.38 -14.78
C MET A 1 -17.87 1.08 -14.02
N GLU A 2 -18.14 -0.03 -14.67
CA GLU A 2 -17.87 -1.36 -14.11
C GLU A 2 -16.38 -1.47 -13.89
N THR A 3 -15.97 -1.60 -12.64
CA THR A 3 -14.63 -2.09 -12.31
C THR A 3 -14.56 -3.53 -12.77
N ALA A 4 -14.05 -3.76 -13.98
CA ALA A 4 -13.68 -5.09 -14.42
C ALA A 4 -12.87 -5.69 -13.27
N LYS A 5 -13.34 -6.83 -12.71
CA LYS A 5 -12.61 -7.60 -11.70
C LYS A 5 -11.23 -7.89 -12.29
N GLN A 6 -10.23 -7.11 -11.92
CA GLN A 6 -8.87 -7.36 -12.36
C GLN A 6 -8.44 -8.71 -11.78
N THR A 7 -7.95 -9.58 -12.66
CA THR A 7 -7.39 -10.86 -12.24
C THR A 7 -6.27 -10.62 -11.22
N ALA A 8 -6.25 -11.39 -10.14
CA ALA A 8 -5.20 -11.28 -9.13
C ALA A 8 -3.81 -11.44 -9.78
N LEU A 9 -2.81 -10.69 -9.30
CA LEU A 9 -1.43 -10.82 -9.81
C LEU A 9 -0.89 -12.24 -9.65
N MET A 10 -1.30 -12.93 -8.58
CA MET A 10 -0.96 -14.34 -8.36
C MET A 10 -1.44 -15.28 -9.47
N GLU A 11 -2.48 -14.89 -10.22
CA GLU A 11 -3.07 -15.67 -11.31
C GLU A 11 -2.56 -15.25 -12.70
N GLN A 12 -1.74 -14.21 -12.77
CA GLN A 12 -1.21 -13.72 -14.05
C GLN A 12 -0.19 -14.71 -14.63
N PRO A 13 -0.32 -15.08 -15.92
CA PRO A 13 0.56 -16.08 -16.55
C PRO A 13 2.06 -15.75 -16.43
N GLU A 14 2.41 -14.47 -16.55
CA GLU A 14 3.80 -14.01 -16.49
C GLU A 14 4.39 -14.15 -15.08
N ILE A 15 3.57 -13.95 -14.05
CA ILE A 15 3.96 -14.11 -12.65
C ILE A 15 4.11 -15.60 -12.33
N LEU A 16 3.16 -16.43 -12.75
CA LEU A 16 3.23 -17.88 -12.57
C LEU A 16 4.44 -18.50 -13.29
N GLU A 17 4.73 -18.03 -14.50
CA GLU A 17 5.91 -18.49 -15.25
C GLU A 17 7.21 -18.07 -14.54
N LEU A 18 7.29 -16.83 -14.04
CA LEU A 18 8.43 -16.37 -13.25
C LEU A 18 8.65 -17.27 -12.03
N PHE A 19 7.61 -17.62 -11.29
CA PHE A 19 7.72 -18.48 -10.11
C PHE A 19 8.25 -19.88 -10.48
N ARG A 20 7.71 -20.49 -11.53
CA ARG A 20 8.20 -21.80 -12.02
C ARG A 20 9.69 -21.77 -12.40
N VAL A 21 10.11 -20.70 -13.08
CA VAL A 21 11.50 -20.53 -13.48
C VAL A 21 12.41 -20.30 -12.27
N LEU A 22 11.98 -19.52 -11.28
CA LEU A 22 12.75 -19.29 -10.05
C LEU A 22 12.90 -20.58 -9.25
N GLU A 23 11.81 -21.33 -9.05
CA GLU A 23 11.78 -22.61 -8.33
C GLU A 23 12.67 -23.66 -9.02
N GLY A 24 12.48 -23.87 -10.31
CA GLY A 24 13.27 -24.85 -11.09
C GLY A 24 14.76 -24.54 -11.15
N ASN A 25 15.20 -23.35 -10.77
CA ASN A 25 16.60 -22.95 -10.73
C ASN A 25 17.14 -22.77 -9.29
N GLY A 26 16.43 -23.19 -8.26
CA GLY A 26 16.85 -23.08 -6.85
C GLY A 26 17.04 -21.62 -6.41
N LEU A 27 16.18 -20.69 -6.89
CA LEU A 27 16.13 -19.29 -6.51
C LEU A 27 14.95 -19.03 -5.56
N GLU A 28 14.81 -19.89 -4.55
CA GLU A 28 13.69 -19.88 -3.61
C GLU A 28 13.58 -18.57 -2.79
N LYS A 29 14.71 -17.92 -2.51
CA LYS A 29 14.71 -16.64 -1.77
C LYS A 29 14.09 -15.54 -2.62
N GLU A 30 14.53 -15.44 -3.85
CA GLU A 30 14.02 -14.49 -4.83
C GLU A 30 12.53 -14.74 -5.11
N GLN A 31 12.12 -16.00 -5.20
CA GLN A 31 10.72 -16.40 -5.37
C GLN A 31 9.86 -15.91 -4.19
N LYS A 32 10.27 -16.20 -2.94
CA LYS A 32 9.53 -15.78 -1.73
C LYS A 32 9.38 -14.26 -1.64
N GLU A 33 10.39 -13.50 -2.04
CA GLU A 33 10.32 -12.04 -2.02
C GLU A 33 9.34 -11.50 -3.07
N VAL A 34 9.38 -12.03 -4.31
CA VAL A 34 8.43 -11.66 -5.36
C VAL A 34 7.01 -12.10 -4.97
N GLU A 35 6.83 -13.30 -4.44
CA GLU A 35 5.54 -13.81 -3.97
C GLU A 35 4.94 -12.93 -2.86
N SER A 36 5.77 -12.55 -1.89
CA SER A 36 5.35 -11.65 -0.81
C SER A 36 4.89 -10.28 -1.33
N LEU A 37 5.62 -9.75 -2.34
CA LEU A 37 5.23 -8.49 -2.99
C LEU A 37 3.91 -8.63 -3.77
N VAL A 38 3.76 -9.72 -4.54
CA VAL A 38 2.54 -9.99 -5.31
C VAL A 38 1.32 -10.08 -4.38
N LYS A 39 1.42 -10.88 -3.30
CA LYS A 39 0.37 -10.98 -2.27
C LYS A 39 0.04 -9.63 -1.64
N TYR A 40 1.07 -8.83 -1.37
CA TYR A 40 0.88 -7.50 -0.82
C TYR A 40 0.10 -6.59 -1.79
N LEU A 41 0.47 -6.56 -3.07
CA LEU A 41 -0.22 -5.73 -4.08
C LEU A 41 -1.65 -6.20 -4.35
N ASP A 42 -1.92 -7.50 -4.32
CA ASP A 42 -3.28 -8.04 -4.43
C ASP A 42 -4.13 -7.65 -3.20
N GLY A 43 -3.58 -7.76 -1.99
CA GLY A 43 -4.23 -7.30 -0.77
C GLY A 43 -4.51 -5.80 -0.76
N MET A 44 -3.56 -5.00 -1.27
CA MET A 44 -3.72 -3.55 -1.41
C MET A 44 -4.87 -3.19 -2.36
N GLU A 45 -5.01 -3.89 -3.48
CA GLU A 45 -6.09 -3.64 -4.43
C GLU A 45 -7.47 -3.90 -3.81
N ILE A 46 -7.60 -4.98 -3.03
CA ILE A 46 -8.84 -5.28 -2.30
C ILE A 46 -9.17 -4.16 -1.31
N GLN A 47 -8.19 -3.72 -0.51
CA GLN A 47 -8.37 -2.62 0.45
C GLN A 47 -8.73 -1.31 -0.26
N PHE A 48 -8.10 -1.05 -1.40
CA PHE A 48 -8.38 0.14 -2.19
C PHE A 48 -9.78 0.11 -2.81
N GLY A 49 -10.25 -1.05 -3.22
CA GLY A 49 -11.64 -1.26 -3.65
C GLY A 49 -12.63 -0.88 -2.56
N GLN A 50 -12.37 -1.24 -1.30
CA GLN A 50 -13.19 -0.84 -0.15
C GLN A 50 -13.20 0.68 0.07
N VAL A 51 -12.05 1.35 -0.12
CA VAL A 51 -11.96 2.82 -0.06
C VAL A 51 -12.84 3.48 -1.12
N LEU A 52 -12.85 2.95 -2.34
CA LEU A 52 -13.71 3.44 -3.43
C LEU A 52 -15.20 3.24 -3.13
N GLU A 53 -15.57 2.10 -2.54
CA GLU A 53 -16.94 1.80 -2.14
C GLU A 53 -17.42 2.77 -1.04
N GLU A 54 -16.65 2.94 0.01
CA GLU A 54 -16.98 3.92 1.07
C GLU A 54 -17.09 5.36 0.56
N LEU A 55 -16.24 5.74 -0.41
CA LEU A 55 -16.35 7.06 -1.03
C LEU A 55 -17.63 7.19 -1.87
N ARG A 56 -18.09 6.10 -2.49
CA ARG A 56 -19.38 6.06 -3.17
C ARG A 56 -20.53 6.24 -2.18
N ASP A 57 -20.48 5.56 -1.03
CA ASP A 57 -21.48 5.72 0.04
C ASP A 57 -21.55 7.17 0.54
N VAL A 58 -20.40 7.84 0.67
CA VAL A 58 -20.36 9.28 0.98
C VAL A 58 -21.10 10.08 -0.10
N LYS A 59 -20.91 9.77 -1.37
CA LYS A 59 -21.65 10.45 -2.46
C LYS A 59 -23.15 10.18 -2.41
N GLU A 60 -23.57 8.98 -2.07
CA GLU A 60 -25.00 8.66 -1.91
C GLU A 60 -25.65 9.43 -0.75
N GLN A 61 -24.92 9.62 0.36
CA GLN A 61 -25.39 10.43 1.48
C GLN A 61 -25.64 11.88 1.08
N LEU A 62 -24.99 12.41 0.04
CA LEU A 62 -25.24 13.76 -0.46
C LEU A 62 -26.66 13.95 -0.98
N SER A 63 -27.32 12.88 -1.44
CA SER A 63 -28.71 12.94 -1.90
C SER A 63 -29.68 13.32 -0.78
N GLN A 64 -29.30 13.06 0.48
CA GLN A 64 -30.11 13.35 1.68
C GLN A 64 -30.02 14.81 2.12
N ILE A 65 -29.11 15.60 1.56
CA ILE A 65 -28.96 17.04 1.88
C ILE A 65 -29.99 17.81 1.06
N GLN A 66 -30.93 18.47 1.76
CA GLN A 66 -31.99 19.25 1.12
C GLN A 66 -31.53 20.68 0.76
N ASP A 67 -30.68 21.30 1.59
CA ASP A 67 -30.15 22.64 1.33
C ASP A 67 -29.18 22.62 0.14
N SER A 68 -29.48 23.37 -0.91
CA SER A 68 -28.73 23.41 -2.15
C SER A 68 -27.31 23.96 -1.99
N GLY A 69 -27.12 24.96 -1.10
CA GLY A 69 -25.81 25.56 -0.84
C GLY A 69 -24.90 24.62 -0.05
N VAL A 70 -25.44 23.98 0.97
CA VAL A 70 -24.73 22.95 1.75
C VAL A 70 -24.38 21.76 0.86
N LYS A 71 -25.34 21.29 0.07
CA LYS A 71 -25.12 20.18 -0.89
C LYS A 71 -23.99 20.48 -1.86
N ALA A 72 -23.98 21.67 -2.47
CA ALA A 72 -22.93 22.09 -3.40
C ALA A 72 -21.54 22.15 -2.72
N SER A 73 -21.47 22.64 -1.49
CA SER A 73 -20.23 22.70 -0.71
C SER A 73 -19.69 21.31 -0.39
N VAL A 74 -20.56 20.41 0.10
CA VAL A 74 -20.17 19.03 0.43
C VAL A 74 -19.83 18.24 -0.83
N LEU A 75 -20.53 18.44 -1.96
CA LEU A 75 -20.20 17.81 -3.23
C LEU A 75 -18.78 18.16 -3.67
N ARG A 76 -18.41 19.46 -3.65
CA ARG A 76 -17.06 19.91 -3.99
C ARG A 76 -15.98 19.28 -3.11
N ILE A 77 -16.25 19.19 -1.79
CA ILE A 77 -15.37 18.52 -0.82
C ILE A 77 -15.17 17.05 -1.21
N THR A 78 -16.25 16.34 -1.53
CA THR A 78 -16.23 14.92 -1.87
C THR A 78 -15.56 14.67 -3.23
N GLU A 79 -15.74 15.56 -4.21
CA GLU A 79 -15.07 15.48 -5.51
C GLU A 79 -13.56 15.64 -5.39
N GLN A 80 -13.08 16.59 -4.57
CA GLN A 80 -11.66 16.75 -4.29
C GLN A 80 -11.06 15.49 -3.64
N ALA A 81 -11.75 14.90 -2.68
CA ALA A 81 -11.36 13.64 -2.08
C ALA A 81 -11.31 12.50 -3.12
N GLY A 82 -12.35 12.41 -3.95
CA GLY A 82 -12.45 11.42 -5.03
C GLY A 82 -11.31 11.49 -6.04
N GLY A 83 -10.93 12.70 -6.45
CA GLY A 83 -9.80 12.91 -7.35
C GLY A 83 -8.47 12.40 -6.78
N LYS A 84 -8.24 12.62 -5.47
CA LYS A 84 -7.03 12.10 -4.80
C LYS A 84 -7.03 10.59 -4.63
N VAL A 85 -8.17 9.99 -4.33
CA VAL A 85 -8.31 8.52 -4.29
C VAL A 85 -8.04 7.94 -5.68
N GLN A 86 -8.61 8.51 -6.73
CA GLN A 86 -8.36 8.05 -8.10
C GLN A 86 -6.87 8.12 -8.47
N GLU A 87 -6.19 9.24 -8.19
CA GLU A 87 -4.76 9.41 -8.42
C GLU A 87 -3.92 8.31 -7.72
N ALA A 88 -4.24 8.00 -6.45
CA ALA A 88 -3.59 6.93 -5.71
C ALA A 88 -3.85 5.55 -6.35
N GLY A 89 -5.07 5.28 -6.80
CA GLY A 89 -5.43 4.05 -7.51
C GLY A 89 -4.67 3.85 -8.82
N GLU A 90 -4.49 4.91 -9.61
CA GLU A 90 -3.71 4.86 -10.83
C GLU A 90 -2.23 4.54 -10.59
N LYS A 91 -1.66 5.04 -9.47
CA LYS A 91 -0.29 4.68 -9.06
C LYS A 91 -0.19 3.18 -8.72
N ILE A 92 -1.15 2.62 -7.98
CA ILE A 92 -1.21 1.19 -7.66
C ILE A 92 -1.30 0.37 -8.94
N HIS A 93 -2.22 0.72 -9.84
CA HIS A 93 -2.40 0.03 -11.13
C HIS A 93 -1.12 0.06 -11.99
N THR A 94 -0.45 1.21 -12.05
CA THR A 94 0.81 1.36 -12.78
C THR A 94 1.90 0.45 -12.22
N VAL A 95 2.01 0.33 -10.90
CA VAL A 95 2.99 -0.56 -10.27
C VAL A 95 2.68 -2.03 -10.58
N ARG A 96 1.42 -2.44 -10.54
CA ARG A 96 0.99 -3.80 -10.92
C ARG A 96 1.37 -4.14 -12.37
N LYS A 97 1.05 -3.25 -13.31
CA LYS A 97 1.40 -3.38 -14.73
C LYS A 97 2.91 -3.51 -14.93
N ASN A 98 3.69 -2.66 -14.24
CA ASN A 98 5.14 -2.69 -14.33
C ASN A 98 5.73 -3.98 -13.74
N LEU A 99 5.12 -4.55 -12.70
CA LEU A 99 5.55 -5.82 -12.13
C LEU A 99 5.34 -6.98 -13.11
N ILE A 100 4.18 -7.06 -13.76
CA ILE A 100 3.89 -8.05 -14.81
C ILE A 100 4.92 -7.96 -15.93
N GLN A 101 5.17 -6.74 -16.44
CA GLN A 101 6.15 -6.53 -17.50
C GLN A 101 7.57 -6.90 -17.05
N SER A 102 7.94 -6.60 -15.81
CA SER A 102 9.24 -6.96 -15.24
C SER A 102 9.39 -8.47 -15.08
N ALA A 103 8.33 -9.18 -14.69
CA ALA A 103 8.32 -10.65 -14.64
C ALA A 103 8.55 -11.26 -16.00
N LYS A 104 7.82 -10.80 -17.02
CA LYS A 104 8.01 -11.22 -18.42
C LYS A 104 9.44 -11.00 -18.90
N ASN A 105 10.00 -9.82 -18.64
CA ASN A 105 11.37 -9.49 -19.03
C ASN A 105 12.42 -10.37 -18.31
N ALA A 106 12.19 -10.68 -17.03
CA ALA A 106 13.08 -11.55 -16.25
C ALA A 106 13.11 -12.99 -16.82
N VAL A 107 11.95 -13.54 -17.18
CA VAL A 107 11.83 -14.86 -17.82
C VAL A 107 12.53 -14.87 -19.20
N GLN A 108 12.30 -13.84 -20.01
CA GLN A 108 12.99 -13.72 -21.32
C GLN A 108 14.52 -13.63 -21.15
N THR A 109 14.98 -12.85 -20.16
CA THR A 109 16.40 -12.72 -19.85
C THR A 109 17.01 -14.04 -19.40
N PHE A 110 16.27 -14.84 -18.64
CA PHE A 110 16.67 -16.19 -18.25
C PHE A 110 16.87 -17.11 -19.46
N ARG A 111 15.89 -17.12 -20.38
CA ARG A 111 15.95 -17.96 -21.60
C ARG A 111 17.19 -17.66 -22.48
N GLY A 112 17.62 -16.38 -22.50
CA GLY A 112 18.78 -15.97 -23.30
C GLY A 112 20.13 -16.01 -22.56
N LYS A 113 20.14 -15.82 -21.23
CA LYS A 113 21.40 -15.58 -20.48
C LYS A 113 21.56 -16.43 -19.20
N GLY A 114 20.58 -17.28 -18.88
CA GLY A 114 20.65 -18.25 -17.79
C GLY A 114 20.39 -17.68 -16.39
N LYS A 115 20.68 -18.51 -15.36
CA LYS A 115 20.32 -18.30 -13.95
C LYS A 115 20.85 -17.00 -13.34
N ASP A 116 22.10 -16.64 -13.58
CA ASP A 116 22.69 -15.44 -12.97
C ASP A 116 22.07 -14.15 -13.52
N ALA A 117 21.69 -14.17 -14.80
CA ALA A 117 20.98 -13.06 -15.42
C ALA A 117 19.55 -12.93 -14.87
N LEU A 118 18.87 -14.06 -14.60
CA LEU A 118 17.56 -14.08 -13.94
C LEU A 118 17.65 -13.45 -12.55
N ARG A 119 18.61 -13.89 -11.71
CA ARG A 119 18.84 -13.32 -10.38
C ARG A 119 19.05 -11.81 -10.43
N LYS A 120 19.90 -11.34 -11.34
CA LYS A 120 20.13 -9.90 -11.56
C LYS A 120 18.88 -9.18 -12.03
N ALA A 121 18.10 -9.76 -12.95
CA ALA A 121 16.87 -9.19 -13.43
C ALA A 121 15.84 -9.02 -12.31
N VAL A 122 15.65 -10.03 -11.46
CA VAL A 122 14.73 -9.97 -10.30
C VAL A 122 15.21 -8.94 -9.27
N SER A 123 16.49 -8.93 -8.92
CA SER A 123 17.03 -7.95 -7.96
C SER A 123 17.06 -6.52 -8.50
N SER A 124 17.06 -6.34 -9.82
CA SER A 124 17.03 -5.02 -10.49
C SER A 124 15.60 -4.50 -10.73
N MET A 125 14.57 -5.28 -10.42
CA MET A 125 13.20 -4.77 -10.45
C MET A 125 13.11 -3.55 -9.53
N LYS A 126 12.76 -2.38 -10.10
CA LYS A 126 12.69 -1.10 -9.36
C LYS A 126 11.48 -1.06 -8.41
N ILE A 127 11.27 -2.12 -7.65
CA ILE A 127 10.13 -2.34 -6.77
C ILE A 127 10.11 -1.33 -5.62
N PRO A 128 11.23 -1.08 -4.89
CA PRO A 128 11.22 -0.10 -3.81
C PRO A 128 10.82 1.30 -4.26
N SER A 129 11.31 1.76 -5.42
CA SER A 129 10.95 3.07 -5.97
C SER A 129 9.48 3.14 -6.44
N ALA A 130 8.93 2.03 -6.91
CA ALA A 130 7.52 1.94 -7.28
C ALA A 130 6.62 1.99 -6.02
N LEU A 131 6.99 1.27 -4.95
CA LEU A 131 6.30 1.33 -3.67
C LEU A 131 6.39 2.72 -3.02
N ALA A 132 7.53 3.42 -3.14
CA ALA A 132 7.67 4.79 -2.67
C ALA A 132 6.64 5.74 -3.34
N ARG A 133 6.38 5.58 -4.64
CA ARG A 133 5.34 6.36 -5.35
C ARG A 133 3.93 6.05 -4.87
N ILE A 134 3.64 4.77 -4.56
CA ILE A 134 2.35 4.40 -3.95
C ILE A 134 2.24 5.05 -2.58
N GLN A 135 3.27 4.94 -1.74
CA GLN A 135 3.31 5.54 -0.40
C GLN A 135 3.06 7.04 -0.44
N GLU A 136 3.73 7.77 -1.33
CA GLU A 136 3.51 9.21 -1.55
C GLU A 136 2.07 9.53 -1.98
N GLY A 137 1.49 8.72 -2.88
CA GLY A 137 0.10 8.86 -3.29
C GLY A 137 -0.89 8.63 -2.15
N LEU A 138 -0.67 7.59 -1.35
CA LEU A 138 -1.48 7.30 -0.16
C LEU A 138 -1.36 8.42 0.87
N HIS A 139 -0.14 8.90 1.16
CA HIS A 139 0.10 10.01 2.09
C HIS A 139 -0.68 11.27 1.69
N GLY A 140 -0.55 11.71 0.45
CA GLY A 140 -1.29 12.87 -0.05
C GLY A 140 -2.82 12.69 -0.01
N THR A 141 -3.29 11.43 -0.14
CA THR A 141 -4.72 11.12 -0.02
C THR A 141 -5.17 11.16 1.44
N VAL A 142 -4.38 10.62 2.38
CA VAL A 142 -4.64 10.72 3.84
C VAL A 142 -4.75 12.17 4.28
N GLU A 143 -3.79 13.01 3.91
CA GLU A 143 -3.84 14.44 4.22
C GLU A 143 -5.08 15.12 3.62
N CYS A 144 -5.45 14.74 2.38
CA CYS A 144 -6.66 15.25 1.76
C CYS A 144 -7.90 14.86 2.58
N MET A 145 -8.05 13.58 2.96
CA MET A 145 -9.20 13.10 3.75
C MET A 145 -9.32 13.84 5.08
N ASN A 146 -8.20 14.03 5.79
CA ASN A 146 -8.20 14.78 7.05
C ASN A 146 -8.65 16.23 6.83
N ARG A 147 -8.12 16.93 5.83
CA ARG A 147 -8.56 18.29 5.49
C ARG A 147 -10.04 18.37 5.13
N GLN A 148 -10.58 17.35 4.42
CA GLN A 148 -12.01 17.33 4.10
C GLN A 148 -12.86 17.06 5.36
N ALA A 149 -12.39 16.20 6.27
CA ALA A 149 -13.05 15.97 7.56
C ALA A 149 -13.08 17.25 8.41
N ASP A 150 -12.01 18.05 8.42
CA ASP A 150 -11.94 19.33 9.12
C ASP A 150 -12.92 20.36 8.51
N LYS A 151 -12.96 20.46 7.17
CA LYS A 151 -13.93 21.31 6.49
C LYS A 151 -15.38 20.93 6.82
N MET A 152 -15.66 19.62 6.94
CA MET A 152 -16.99 19.16 7.36
C MET A 152 -17.31 19.54 8.81
N ALA A 153 -16.31 19.56 9.71
CA ALA A 153 -16.49 20.02 11.08
C ALA A 153 -16.86 21.52 11.13
N VAL A 154 -16.11 22.35 10.38
CA VAL A 154 -16.39 23.79 10.27
C VAL A 154 -17.79 24.02 9.68
N LEU A 155 -18.12 23.36 8.57
CA LEU A 155 -19.45 23.49 7.96
C LEU A 155 -20.57 23.10 8.92
N ASN A 156 -20.39 22.03 9.71
CA ASN A 156 -21.36 21.62 10.72
C ASN A 156 -21.56 22.71 11.80
N SER A 157 -20.47 23.29 12.30
CA SER A 157 -20.48 24.36 13.28
C SER A 157 -21.25 25.61 12.77
N GLU A 158 -20.95 26.02 11.53
CA GLU A 158 -21.61 27.18 10.91
C GLU A 158 -23.11 26.94 10.68
N LEU A 159 -23.49 25.73 10.28
CA LEU A 159 -24.92 25.38 10.12
C LEU A 159 -25.68 25.41 11.44
N HIS A 160 -25.06 24.99 12.55
CA HIS A 160 -25.67 25.07 13.87
C HIS A 160 -25.80 26.51 14.33
N ALA A 161 -24.75 27.31 14.19
CA ALA A 161 -24.80 28.74 14.53
C ALA A 161 -25.88 29.48 13.74
N ALA A 162 -26.00 29.22 12.43
CA ALA A 162 -27.07 29.79 11.61
C ALA A 162 -28.46 29.36 12.08
N GLY A 163 -28.65 28.10 12.45
CA GLY A 163 -29.92 27.62 13.03
C GLY A 163 -30.29 28.31 14.33
N ASP A 164 -29.33 28.57 15.22
CA ASP A 164 -29.54 29.24 16.48
C ASP A 164 -29.81 30.75 16.28
N HIS A 165 -29.16 31.39 15.32
CA HIS A 165 -29.50 32.76 14.92
C HIS A 165 -30.94 32.87 14.40
N ILE A 166 -31.42 31.93 13.59
CA ILE A 166 -32.82 31.90 13.11
C ILE A 166 -33.78 31.70 14.28
N LYS A 167 -33.50 30.79 15.21
CA LYS A 167 -34.31 30.61 16.43
C LYS A 167 -34.35 31.88 17.25
N ASN A 168 -33.23 32.55 17.46
CA ASN A 168 -33.13 33.79 18.19
C ASN A 168 -33.93 34.92 17.51
N ALA A 169 -33.88 35.05 16.18
CA ALA A 169 -34.74 35.97 15.45
C ALA A 169 -36.21 35.67 15.70
N GLY A 170 -36.64 34.40 15.66
CA GLY A 170 -38.01 34.02 15.99
C GLY A 170 -38.41 34.28 17.48
N ARG A 171 -37.45 34.31 18.41
CA ARG A 171 -37.66 34.69 19.82
C ARG A 171 -37.89 36.18 19.95
N ILE A 172 -37.10 37.02 19.27
CA ILE A 172 -37.27 38.48 19.22
C ILE A 172 -38.68 38.83 18.75
N PHE A 173 -39.15 38.25 17.64
CA PHE A 173 -40.50 38.47 17.14
C PHE A 173 -41.61 38.09 18.13
N ARG A 174 -41.29 37.19 19.09
CA ARG A 174 -42.22 36.76 20.15
C ARG A 174 -42.00 37.48 21.50
N GLY A 175 -41.14 38.50 21.55
CA GLY A 175 -40.82 39.25 22.78
C GLY A 175 -40.08 38.44 23.84
N LYS A 176 -39.35 37.38 23.46
CA LYS A 176 -38.56 36.52 24.35
C LYS A 176 -37.10 36.94 24.33
N GLU A 177 -36.39 36.69 25.45
CA GLU A 177 -34.95 36.92 25.54
C GLU A 177 -34.16 36.03 24.61
N LEU A 178 -32.97 36.52 24.16
CA LEU A 178 -32.06 35.81 23.32
C LEU A 178 -31.38 34.67 24.09
N GLU A 179 -31.28 33.51 23.48
CA GLU A 179 -30.44 32.43 23.98
C GLU A 179 -28.99 32.58 23.44
N LYS A 180 -28.00 32.19 24.24
CA LYS A 180 -26.63 32.16 23.78
C LYS A 180 -26.50 31.18 22.62
N VAL A 181 -25.88 31.63 21.52
CA VAL A 181 -25.51 30.74 20.40
C VAL A 181 -24.39 29.85 20.89
N GLU A 182 -24.66 28.56 21.03
CA GLU A 182 -23.63 27.57 21.36
C GLU A 182 -22.88 27.15 20.09
N THR A 183 -21.60 27.43 20.08
CA THR A 183 -20.68 26.96 19.00
C THR A 183 -20.21 25.54 19.22
N GLN A 184 -20.77 24.80 20.17
CA GLN A 184 -20.39 23.42 20.41
C GLN A 184 -20.81 22.54 19.24
N ALA A 185 -19.85 21.77 18.77
CA ALA A 185 -20.04 20.80 17.70
C ALA A 185 -21.10 19.76 18.09
N VAL A 186 -22.30 19.89 17.54
CA VAL A 186 -23.36 18.90 17.74
C VAL A 186 -22.96 17.63 16.99
N ASP A 187 -22.81 16.52 17.70
CA ASP A 187 -22.40 15.22 17.16
C ASP A 187 -23.51 14.48 16.37
N LYS A 188 -24.43 15.24 15.76
CA LYS A 188 -25.59 14.71 15.04
C LYS A 188 -25.74 15.40 13.68
N GLY A 189 -26.25 14.68 12.71
CA GLY A 189 -26.54 15.21 11.37
C GLY A 189 -25.72 14.54 10.27
N ILE A 190 -26.09 14.87 9.02
CA ILE A 190 -25.48 14.29 7.81
C ILE A 190 -24.01 14.71 7.63
N THR A 191 -23.69 15.98 7.96
CA THR A 191 -22.33 16.50 7.91
C THR A 191 -21.39 15.78 8.85
N VAL A 192 -21.86 15.39 10.03
CA VAL A 192 -21.11 14.60 11.01
C VAL A 192 -20.90 13.16 10.50
N LYS A 193 -21.91 12.55 9.87
CA LYS A 193 -21.78 11.23 9.26
C LYS A 193 -20.70 11.23 8.18
N ILE A 194 -20.77 12.19 7.26
CA ILE A 194 -19.78 12.34 6.17
C ILE A 194 -18.38 12.61 6.73
N ARG A 195 -18.25 13.45 7.77
CA ARG A 195 -16.97 13.65 8.47
C ARG A 195 -16.40 12.35 9.01
N LYS A 196 -17.24 11.54 9.69
CA LYS A 196 -16.81 10.22 10.22
C LYS A 196 -16.35 9.28 9.11
N SER A 197 -17.03 9.28 7.96
CA SER A 197 -16.60 8.51 6.79
C SER A 197 -15.24 8.97 6.27
N PHE A 198 -14.98 10.28 6.16
CA PHE A 198 -13.65 10.77 5.75
C PHE A 198 -12.54 10.37 6.74
N LEU A 199 -12.82 10.39 8.05
CA LEU A 199 -11.85 9.93 9.06
C LEU A 199 -11.61 8.42 8.99
N ALA A 200 -12.64 7.62 8.74
CA ALA A 200 -12.50 6.18 8.54
C ALA A 200 -11.66 5.87 7.29
N LEU A 201 -11.94 6.55 6.17
CA LEU A 201 -11.15 6.46 4.95
C LEU A 201 -9.67 6.85 5.18
N SER A 202 -9.44 7.95 5.91
CA SER A 202 -8.08 8.38 6.30
C SER A 202 -7.36 7.29 7.10
N GLY A 203 -8.02 6.68 8.09
CA GLY A 203 -7.45 5.60 8.89
C GLY A 203 -7.06 4.36 8.06
N ARG A 204 -7.92 3.94 7.13
CA ARG A 204 -7.61 2.81 6.22
C ARG A 204 -6.42 3.12 5.31
N LEU A 205 -6.42 4.30 4.67
CA LEU A 205 -5.34 4.73 3.79
C LEU A 205 -4.01 4.88 4.54
N SER A 206 -4.03 5.37 5.78
CA SER A 206 -2.85 5.44 6.65
C SER A 206 -2.31 4.06 7.00
N SER A 207 -3.18 3.08 7.28
CA SER A 207 -2.77 1.68 7.48
C SER A 207 -2.11 1.10 6.23
N MET A 208 -2.66 1.38 5.04
CA MET A 208 -2.06 0.97 3.76
C MET A 208 -0.69 1.63 3.55
N GLU A 209 -0.55 2.92 3.86
CA GLU A 209 0.70 3.68 3.78
C GLU A 209 1.78 3.06 4.67
N GLN A 210 1.48 2.78 5.93
CA GLN A 210 2.40 2.14 6.88
C GLN A 210 2.84 0.74 6.41
N THR A 211 1.89 -0.05 5.90
CA THR A 211 2.19 -1.38 5.37
C THR A 211 3.08 -1.28 4.13
N THR A 212 2.84 -0.29 3.25
CA THR A 212 3.69 -0.01 2.08
C THR A 212 5.12 0.30 2.50
N ASP A 213 5.30 1.15 3.51
CA ASP A 213 6.62 1.51 4.03
C ASP A 213 7.37 0.30 4.59
N ASN A 214 6.69 -0.56 5.35
CA ASN A 214 7.26 -1.77 5.91
C ASN A 214 7.72 -2.75 4.82
N VAL A 215 6.89 -2.97 3.78
CA VAL A 215 7.24 -3.84 2.65
C VAL A 215 8.41 -3.24 1.87
N ARG A 216 8.41 -1.92 1.62
CA ARG A 216 9.49 -1.22 0.93
C ARG A 216 10.82 -1.38 1.66
N LYS A 217 10.87 -1.11 2.97
CA LYS A 217 12.07 -1.26 3.81
C LYS A 217 12.60 -2.69 3.80
N ARG A 218 11.72 -3.70 3.87
CA ARG A 218 12.12 -5.10 3.81
C ARG A 218 12.78 -5.44 2.46
N LEU A 219 12.21 -4.98 1.35
CA LEU A 219 12.75 -5.22 0.02
C LEU A 219 14.08 -4.48 -0.22
N GLU A 220 14.25 -3.27 0.32
CA GLU A 220 15.52 -2.53 0.29
C GLU A 220 16.62 -3.29 1.05
N GLN A 221 16.30 -3.83 2.23
CA GLN A 221 17.24 -4.65 3.00
C GLN A 221 17.61 -5.96 2.27
N PHE A 222 16.64 -6.57 1.59
CA PHE A 222 16.89 -7.76 0.78
C PHE A 222 17.83 -7.45 -0.40
N ALA A 223 17.58 -6.37 -1.14
CA ALA A 223 18.43 -5.93 -2.25
C ALA A 223 19.87 -5.62 -1.80
N GLN A 224 20.03 -5.00 -0.63
CA GLN A 224 21.37 -4.72 -0.07
C GLN A 224 22.12 -5.99 0.34
N LYS A 225 21.41 -6.99 0.91
CA LYS A 225 22.03 -8.30 1.25
C LYS A 225 22.42 -9.10 0.00
N GLY A 226 21.63 -9.04 -1.06
CA GLY A 226 21.92 -9.69 -2.34
C GLY A 226 23.13 -9.09 -3.08
N ASN A 227 23.42 -7.81 -2.87
CA ASN A 227 24.55 -7.11 -3.48
C ASN A 227 25.87 -7.21 -2.68
N LYS A 228 25.84 -7.70 -1.45
CA LYS A 228 27.07 -8.02 -0.72
C LYS A 228 27.65 -9.28 -1.34
N LYS A 229 28.72 -9.14 -2.16
CA LYS A 229 29.54 -10.27 -2.59
C LYS A 229 29.88 -11.10 -1.36
N PRO A 230 29.69 -12.44 -1.38
CA PRO A 230 30.10 -13.28 -0.29
C PRO A 230 31.58 -12.98 0.01
N SER A 231 31.89 -12.66 1.25
CA SER A 231 33.27 -12.36 1.62
C SER A 231 34.09 -13.63 1.38
N VAL A 232 35.00 -13.58 0.43
CA VAL A 232 35.94 -14.69 0.12
C VAL A 232 36.61 -15.20 1.42
N LYS A 233 36.83 -14.27 2.37
CA LYS A 233 37.37 -14.59 3.70
C LYS A 233 36.38 -15.40 4.57
N GLY A 234 35.06 -15.21 4.40
CA GLY A 234 34.02 -15.98 5.10
C GLY A 234 33.82 -17.37 4.49
N GLU A 235 33.89 -17.50 3.18
CA GLU A 235 33.84 -18.81 2.51
C GLU A 235 35.11 -19.65 2.77
N LEU A 236 36.30 -19.04 2.75
CA LEU A 236 37.53 -19.66 3.16
C LEU A 236 37.52 -20.13 4.62
N LYS A 237 36.85 -19.39 5.51
CA LYS A 237 36.71 -19.79 6.92
C LYS A 237 35.79 -21.01 7.05
N LYS A 238 34.66 -21.04 6.34
CA LYS A 238 33.76 -22.21 6.29
C LYS A 238 34.41 -23.44 5.69
N LEU A 239 35.14 -23.32 4.57
CA LEU A 239 35.89 -24.42 3.97
C LEU A 239 37.01 -24.93 4.87
N LYS A 240 37.65 -24.06 5.67
CA LYS A 240 38.65 -24.48 6.67
C LYS A 240 38.02 -25.21 7.86
N GLU A 241 36.82 -24.83 8.27
CA GLU A 241 36.07 -25.49 9.34
C GLU A 241 35.54 -26.85 8.88
N GLU A 242 35.03 -26.96 7.64
CA GLU A 242 34.59 -28.23 7.04
C GLU A 242 35.75 -29.19 6.86
N LYS A 243 36.93 -28.73 6.42
CA LYS A 243 38.15 -29.59 6.33
C LYS A 243 38.67 -30.07 7.68
N LYS A 244 38.40 -29.36 8.77
CA LYS A 244 38.74 -29.80 10.15
C LYS A 244 37.79 -30.85 10.69
N MET A 245 36.60 -31.01 10.13
CA MET A 245 35.62 -32.02 10.53
C MET A 245 35.70 -33.33 9.76
N VAL A 246 36.55 -33.44 8.75
CA VAL A 246 36.79 -34.71 8.08
C VAL A 246 37.77 -35.54 8.93
N PRO A 247 37.39 -36.71 9.47
CA PRO A 247 38.30 -37.57 10.22
C PRO A 247 39.44 -38.03 9.30
N GLN A 248 40.68 -37.79 9.73
CA GLN A 248 41.85 -38.34 9.01
C GLN A 248 41.82 -39.86 9.13
N LEU A 249 41.64 -40.54 8.02
CA LEU A 249 41.84 -41.99 7.93
C LEU A 249 43.30 -42.32 8.30
N PRO A 250 43.54 -43.35 9.13
CA PRO A 250 44.90 -43.69 9.54
C PRO A 250 45.75 -44.16 8.33
N VAL A 251 46.93 -43.56 8.21
CA VAL A 251 47.91 -43.92 7.18
C VAL A 251 48.41 -45.34 7.47
N PRO A 252 48.42 -46.28 6.51
CA PRO A 252 48.95 -47.62 6.71
C PRO A 252 50.46 -47.57 6.94
N VAL A 253 50.89 -48.11 8.09
CA VAL A 253 52.30 -48.28 8.44
C VAL A 253 52.94 -49.34 7.52
N LYS A 254 53.92 -48.97 6.73
CA LYS A 254 54.75 -49.90 6.01
C LYS A 254 55.60 -50.68 7.03
N GLN A 255 55.35 -52.00 7.16
CA GLN A 255 56.23 -52.90 7.84
C GLN A 255 57.52 -53.08 6.97
N GLN A 256 58.62 -52.66 7.59
CA GLN A 256 59.95 -53.04 7.08
C GLN A 256 60.25 -54.47 7.51
N THR A 257 60.28 -55.41 6.58
CA THR A 257 60.91 -56.72 6.74
C THR A 257 62.43 -56.55 6.73
N ARG A 258 63.09 -56.95 7.78
CA ARG A 258 64.57 -57.18 7.86
C ARG A 258 64.80 -58.62 7.46
N GLU A 259 65.62 -58.84 6.49
CA GLU A 259 66.57 -59.96 6.40
C GLU A 259 67.95 -59.51 6.81
#